data_931fbd53d667561f64bc76da7d28738d
#
_entry.id   931fbd53d667561f64bc76da7d28738d
#
_cell.length_a   1.000
_cell.length_b   1.000
_cell.length_c   1.000
_cell.angle_alpha   90.00
_cell.angle_beta   90.00
_cell.angle_gamma   90.00
#
_symmetry.space_group_name_H-M   'P 1'
#
loop_
_entity.id
_entity.type
_entity.pdbx_description
1 polymer ?
#
loop_
_entity_poly.entity_id
_entity_poly.type
_entity_poly.pdbx_seq_one_letter_code
_entity_poly.pdbx_strand_id
1 'polypeptide(L)'
;MNKKLIFFAPLFVLLGVCVLLIAGLNQDPKKIASALIDKPVPEFYQANLHEPLQIVSPKEFPKQPFLLNVWGSWCGYCKEEHPLLIEIAKMLPIVGVDYRDNPQNGIEMLKRMGNPFVLTIDDSHGELGLKLGVDGAPETYLVDENGVIHYRHSGLLDKETWQTVFLPKIEALKNK
;
A
#
# COMPACT_ATOMS: atom_id res chain seq x y z
N MET A 1 -8.16 -19.06 53.04
CA MET A 1 -7.94 -18.12 51.91
C MET A 1 -8.05 -16.71 52.49
N ASN A 2 -6.97 -15.91 52.50
CA ASN A 2 -6.90 -14.63 53.18
C ASN A 2 -7.92 -13.63 52.57
N LYS A 3 -8.92 -13.19 53.35
CA LYS A 3 -9.97 -12.23 52.92
C LYS A 3 -9.35 -10.95 52.29
N LYS A 4 -8.15 -10.55 52.73
CA LYS A 4 -7.40 -9.43 52.16
C LYS A 4 -6.95 -9.70 50.73
N LEU A 5 -6.61 -10.94 50.39
CA LEU A 5 -6.15 -11.29 49.00
C LEU A 5 -7.32 -11.23 47.99
N ILE A 6 -8.53 -11.60 48.43
CA ILE A 6 -9.77 -11.51 47.61
C ILE A 6 -10.11 -10.05 47.34
N PHE A 7 -9.88 -9.17 48.28
CA PHE A 7 -10.15 -7.72 48.12
C PHE A 7 -9.22 -7.08 47.04
N PHE A 8 -7.98 -7.56 46.92
CA PHE A 8 -7.06 -7.06 45.90
C PHE A 8 -7.14 -7.81 44.56
N ALA A 9 -7.90 -8.90 44.46
CA ALA A 9 -8.04 -9.66 43.23
C ALA A 9 -8.46 -8.80 41.99
N PRO A 10 -9.46 -7.90 42.09
CA PRO A 10 -9.85 -7.05 40.96
C PRO A 10 -8.75 -6.08 40.54
N LEU A 11 -7.92 -5.62 41.46
CA LEU A 11 -6.77 -4.76 41.13
C LEU A 11 -5.70 -5.51 40.34
N PHE A 12 -5.40 -6.76 40.73
CA PHE A 12 -4.44 -7.59 39.98
C PHE A 12 -4.97 -7.97 38.59
N VAL A 13 -6.26 -8.22 38.43
CA VAL A 13 -6.89 -8.43 37.13
C VAL A 13 -6.77 -7.19 36.27
N LEU A 14 -7.06 -6.01 36.81
CA LEU A 14 -6.96 -4.74 36.10
C LEU A 14 -5.50 -4.48 35.63
N LEU A 15 -4.52 -4.68 36.53
CA LEU A 15 -3.11 -4.54 36.19
C LEU A 15 -2.68 -5.53 35.11
N GLY A 16 -3.13 -6.78 35.16
CA GLY A 16 -2.87 -7.78 34.14
C GLY A 16 -3.43 -7.38 32.77
N VAL A 17 -4.66 -6.86 32.73
CA VAL A 17 -5.27 -6.34 31.50
C VAL A 17 -4.48 -5.13 30.96
N CYS A 18 -4.10 -4.20 31.83
CA CYS A 18 -3.28 -3.04 31.39
C CYS A 18 -1.95 -3.48 30.77
N VAL A 19 -1.26 -4.44 31.39
CA VAL A 19 0.01 -4.97 30.84
C VAL A 19 -0.21 -5.62 29.47
N LEU A 20 -1.26 -6.43 29.32
CA LEU A 20 -1.60 -7.06 28.03
C LEU A 20 -1.94 -6.01 26.96
N LEU A 21 -2.68 -4.96 27.32
CA LEU A 21 -3.00 -3.87 26.39
C LEU A 21 -1.73 -3.10 25.96
N ILE A 22 -0.86 -2.78 26.90
CA ILE A 22 0.42 -2.10 26.60
C ILE A 22 1.31 -2.98 25.71
N ALA A 23 1.38 -4.28 26.00
CA ALA A 23 2.11 -5.24 25.16
C ALA A 23 1.53 -5.35 23.74
N GLY A 24 0.19 -5.30 23.63
CA GLY A 24 -0.51 -5.28 22.33
C GLY A 24 -0.28 -4.00 21.52
N LEU A 25 -0.20 -2.85 22.18
CA LEU A 25 0.08 -1.56 21.53
C LEU A 25 1.51 -1.45 20.96
N ASN A 26 2.46 -2.25 21.46
CA ASN A 26 3.83 -2.30 20.95
C ASN A 26 3.97 -3.19 19.69
N GLN A 27 2.91 -3.85 19.26
CA GLN A 27 2.93 -4.56 17.98
C GLN A 27 2.68 -3.56 16.86
N ASP A 28 3.58 -3.53 15.88
CA ASP A 28 3.48 -2.66 14.71
C ASP A 28 2.28 -3.12 13.83
N PRO A 29 1.17 -2.35 13.81
CA PRO A 29 -0.01 -2.72 13.01
C PRO A 29 0.27 -2.70 11.50
N LYS A 30 1.38 -2.08 11.07
CA LYS A 30 1.80 -2.02 9.67
C LYS A 30 2.35 -3.34 9.13
N LYS A 31 2.61 -4.34 9.99
CA LYS A 31 3.07 -5.69 9.61
C LYS A 31 1.92 -6.66 9.30
N ILE A 32 0.83 -6.19 8.73
CA ILE A 32 -0.18 -7.11 8.19
C ILE A 32 0.43 -7.75 6.94
N ALA A 33 0.90 -8.97 7.09
CA ALA A 33 1.38 -9.76 5.96
C ALA A 33 0.22 -9.92 4.97
N SER A 34 0.35 -9.32 3.79
CA SER A 34 -0.63 -9.54 2.73
C SER A 34 -0.65 -11.04 2.37
N ALA A 35 -1.84 -11.62 2.28
CA ALA A 35 -2.02 -12.98 1.78
C ALA A 35 -1.57 -13.15 0.31
N LEU A 36 -1.21 -12.05 -0.35
CA LEU A 36 -0.76 -11.99 -1.73
C LEU A 36 0.76 -11.94 -1.89
N ILE A 37 1.54 -11.94 -0.81
CA ILE A 37 3.00 -12.07 -0.92
C ILE A 37 3.34 -13.38 -1.62
N ASP A 38 4.27 -13.31 -2.58
CA ASP A 38 4.70 -14.39 -3.48
C ASP A 38 3.57 -14.95 -4.38
N LYS A 39 2.52 -14.14 -4.59
CA LYS A 39 1.44 -14.44 -5.54
C LYS A 39 1.32 -13.35 -6.61
N PRO A 40 0.77 -13.70 -7.78
CA PRO A 40 0.52 -12.69 -8.81
C PRO A 40 -0.53 -11.67 -8.35
N VAL A 41 -0.41 -10.45 -8.85
CA VAL A 41 -1.48 -9.45 -8.74
C VAL A 41 -2.78 -10.09 -9.27
N PRO A 42 -3.90 -9.97 -8.53
CA PRO A 42 -5.18 -10.54 -8.95
C PRO A 42 -5.61 -10.05 -10.33
N GLU A 43 -6.26 -10.91 -11.10
CA GLU A 43 -6.83 -10.54 -12.40
C GLU A 43 -7.88 -9.44 -12.25
N PHE A 44 -7.76 -8.43 -13.11
CA PHE A 44 -8.70 -7.32 -13.22
C PHE A 44 -8.83 -6.85 -14.67
N TYR A 45 -9.91 -6.15 -14.97
CA TYR A 45 -10.19 -5.50 -16.24
C TYR A 45 -10.87 -4.17 -15.92
N GLN A 46 -10.12 -3.08 -15.93
CA GLN A 46 -10.59 -1.75 -15.55
C GLN A 46 -10.12 -0.71 -16.55
N ALA A 47 -10.78 0.45 -16.55
CA ALA A 47 -10.41 1.53 -17.43
C ALA A 47 -9.04 2.14 -17.04
N ASN A 48 -8.31 2.64 -18.04
CA ASN A 48 -7.21 3.57 -17.79
C ASN A 48 -7.78 4.92 -17.37
N LEU A 49 -7.27 5.50 -16.29
CA LEU A 49 -7.76 6.79 -15.77
C LEU A 49 -7.71 7.92 -16.81
N HIS A 50 -6.66 7.96 -17.63
CA HIS A 50 -6.47 9.00 -18.64
C HIS A 50 -7.12 8.68 -19.99
N GLU A 51 -7.38 7.40 -20.26
CA GLU A 51 -7.96 6.89 -21.50
C GLU A 51 -9.10 5.92 -21.18
N PRO A 52 -10.29 6.40 -20.78
CA PRO A 52 -11.38 5.56 -20.26
C PRO A 52 -11.89 4.47 -21.21
N LEU A 53 -11.62 4.59 -22.52
CA LEU A 53 -11.95 3.56 -23.52
C LEU A 53 -10.92 2.43 -23.56
N GLN A 54 -9.73 2.64 -23.00
CA GLN A 54 -8.69 1.62 -22.89
C GLN A 54 -8.93 0.79 -21.63
N ILE A 55 -9.23 -0.48 -21.81
CA ILE A 55 -9.28 -1.44 -20.70
C ILE A 55 -7.88 -1.97 -20.45
N VAL A 56 -7.45 -1.92 -19.20
CA VAL A 56 -6.16 -2.40 -18.72
C VAL A 56 -6.32 -3.61 -17.80
N SER A 57 -5.33 -4.45 -17.81
CA SER A 57 -5.24 -5.71 -17.06
C SER A 57 -3.79 -5.92 -16.62
N PRO A 58 -3.45 -6.97 -15.86
CA PRO A 58 -2.05 -7.28 -15.53
C PRO A 58 -1.12 -7.47 -16.74
N LYS A 59 -1.66 -7.66 -17.96
CA LYS A 59 -0.87 -7.83 -19.20
C LYS A 59 -0.16 -6.54 -19.62
N GLU A 60 -0.72 -5.38 -19.27
CA GLU A 60 -0.20 -4.05 -19.55
C GLU A 60 0.87 -3.60 -18.53
N PHE A 61 1.16 -4.41 -17.51
CA PHE A 61 2.17 -4.09 -16.52
C PHE A 61 3.58 -4.03 -17.11
N PRO A 62 4.47 -3.21 -16.53
CA PRO A 62 5.88 -3.14 -16.93
C PRO A 62 6.54 -4.53 -16.92
N LYS A 63 7.42 -4.81 -17.92
CA LYS A 63 8.18 -6.06 -18.02
C LYS A 63 9.54 -5.97 -17.31
N GLN A 64 9.54 -5.31 -16.18
CA GLN A 64 10.63 -5.15 -15.22
C GLN A 64 10.01 -4.92 -13.83
N PRO A 65 10.75 -5.07 -12.74
CA PRO A 65 10.23 -4.75 -11.41
C PRO A 65 9.64 -3.33 -11.36
N PHE A 66 8.52 -3.17 -10.67
CA PHE A 66 7.79 -1.91 -10.58
C PHE A 66 7.08 -1.75 -9.23
N LEU A 67 6.63 -0.55 -8.93
CA LEU A 67 5.73 -0.31 -7.81
C LEU A 67 4.28 -0.26 -8.30
N LEU A 68 3.38 -0.89 -7.53
CA LEU A 68 1.94 -0.68 -7.64
C LEU A 68 1.52 0.15 -6.42
N ASN A 69 1.11 1.41 -6.67
CA ASN A 69 0.76 2.37 -5.60
C ASN A 69 -0.73 2.65 -5.63
N VAL A 70 -1.39 2.38 -4.51
CA VAL A 70 -2.81 2.66 -4.29
C VAL A 70 -2.94 4.04 -3.65
N TRP A 71 -3.68 4.93 -4.30
CA TRP A 71 -3.80 6.32 -3.92
C TRP A 71 -5.20 6.87 -4.21
N GLY A 72 -5.47 8.11 -3.82
CA GLY A 72 -6.68 8.85 -4.18
C GLY A 72 -6.51 10.33 -3.93
N SER A 73 -7.24 11.17 -4.67
CA SER A 73 -7.18 12.63 -4.53
C SER A 73 -7.68 13.13 -3.16
N TRP A 74 -8.49 12.34 -2.50
CA TRP A 74 -9.02 12.59 -1.15
C TRP A 74 -8.00 12.31 -0.03
N CYS A 75 -6.92 11.58 -0.32
CA CYS A 75 -5.96 11.07 0.64
C CYS A 75 -4.87 12.10 0.96
N GLY A 76 -4.77 12.53 2.21
CA GLY A 76 -3.77 13.50 2.64
C GLY A 76 -2.33 12.96 2.58
N TYR A 77 -2.11 11.74 3.11
CA TYR A 77 -0.81 11.08 3.08
C TYR A 77 -0.34 10.73 1.67
N CYS A 78 -1.26 10.45 0.74
CA CYS A 78 -0.90 10.24 -0.66
C CYS A 78 -0.31 11.52 -1.29
N LYS A 79 -0.83 12.70 -0.92
CA LYS A 79 -0.27 13.99 -1.35
C LYS A 79 1.09 14.26 -0.72
N GLU A 80 1.32 13.78 0.50
CA GLU A 80 2.58 13.94 1.22
C GLU A 80 3.68 13.07 0.60
N GLU A 81 3.39 11.81 0.22
CA GLU A 81 4.37 10.93 -0.44
C GLU A 81 4.62 11.25 -1.91
N HIS A 82 3.69 11.98 -2.55
CA HIS A 82 3.70 12.22 -3.99
C HIS A 82 5.02 12.79 -4.55
N PRO A 83 5.70 13.77 -3.89
CA PRO A 83 7.01 14.24 -4.34
C PRO A 83 8.06 13.13 -4.38
N LEU A 84 8.04 12.21 -3.42
CA LEU A 84 8.94 11.06 -3.41
C LEU A 84 8.63 10.10 -4.56
N LEU A 85 7.36 9.86 -4.87
CA LEU A 85 6.97 9.03 -6.01
C LEU A 85 7.46 9.63 -7.34
N ILE A 86 7.44 10.96 -7.51
CA ILE A 86 8.01 11.66 -8.67
C ILE A 86 9.52 11.40 -8.80
N GLU A 87 10.25 11.35 -7.67
CA GLU A 87 11.68 11.02 -7.67
C GLU A 87 11.91 9.55 -8.03
N ILE A 88 11.14 8.64 -7.43
CA ILE A 88 11.23 7.20 -7.68
C ILE A 88 10.91 6.87 -9.15
N ALA A 89 9.93 7.52 -9.74
CA ALA A 89 9.50 7.31 -11.11
C ALA A 89 10.62 7.53 -12.16
N LYS A 90 11.67 8.27 -11.80
CA LYS A 90 12.86 8.46 -12.67
C LYS A 90 13.74 7.21 -12.73
N MET A 91 13.59 6.26 -11.79
CA MET A 91 14.45 5.09 -11.63
C MET A 91 13.69 3.77 -11.78
N LEU A 92 12.40 3.77 -11.47
CA LEU A 92 11.57 2.58 -11.41
C LEU A 92 10.15 2.92 -11.88
N PRO A 93 9.53 2.14 -12.78
CA PRO A 93 8.15 2.37 -13.16
C PRO A 93 7.20 2.28 -11.95
N ILE A 94 6.18 3.13 -11.95
CA ILE A 94 5.12 3.09 -10.95
C ILE A 94 3.77 2.98 -11.68
N VAL A 95 2.98 1.99 -11.31
CA VAL A 95 1.57 1.86 -11.72
C VAL A 95 0.68 2.41 -10.61
N GLY A 96 -0.17 3.37 -10.92
CA GLY A 96 -1.13 3.93 -9.97
C GLY A 96 -2.46 3.19 -9.99
N VAL A 97 -3.08 3.04 -8.82
CA VAL A 97 -4.47 2.60 -8.66
C VAL A 97 -5.23 3.73 -7.98
N ASP A 98 -6.07 4.42 -8.75
CA ASP A 98 -6.91 5.53 -8.26
C ASP A 98 -8.13 4.94 -7.54
N TYR A 99 -7.94 4.71 -6.23
CA TYR A 99 -8.80 3.91 -5.40
C TYR A 99 -9.95 4.70 -4.81
N ARG A 100 -11.19 4.26 -5.09
CA ARG A 100 -12.43 4.86 -4.55
C ARG A 100 -12.47 6.37 -4.68
N ASP A 101 -12.05 6.87 -5.82
CA ASP A 101 -11.99 8.30 -6.12
C ASP A 101 -12.96 8.65 -7.26
N ASN A 102 -13.21 9.94 -7.40
CA ASN A 102 -13.79 10.45 -8.64
C ASN A 102 -12.65 10.59 -9.67
N PRO A 103 -12.72 9.92 -10.83
CA PRO A 103 -11.65 9.94 -11.83
C PRO A 103 -11.21 11.35 -12.23
N GLN A 104 -12.14 12.30 -12.30
CA GLN A 104 -11.82 13.69 -12.63
C GLN A 104 -10.95 14.36 -11.56
N ASN A 105 -11.22 14.10 -10.27
CA ASN A 105 -10.42 14.63 -9.17
C ASN A 105 -9.00 14.04 -9.18
N GLY A 106 -8.87 12.74 -9.47
CA GLY A 106 -7.59 12.07 -9.67
C GLY A 106 -6.77 12.72 -10.78
N ILE A 107 -7.37 12.91 -11.95
CA ILE A 107 -6.75 13.58 -13.12
C ILE A 107 -6.29 15.01 -12.75
N GLU A 108 -7.15 15.77 -12.06
CA GLU A 108 -6.82 17.14 -11.65
C GLU A 108 -5.66 17.20 -10.64
N MET A 109 -5.62 16.25 -9.71
CA MET A 109 -4.51 16.13 -8.78
C MET A 109 -3.19 15.85 -9.53
N LEU A 110 -3.17 14.88 -10.44
CA LEU A 110 -1.98 14.54 -11.23
C LEU A 110 -1.54 15.70 -12.14
N LYS A 111 -2.48 16.45 -12.72
CA LYS A 111 -2.17 17.68 -13.47
C LYS A 111 -1.46 18.74 -12.62
N ARG A 112 -1.90 18.91 -11.37
CA ARG A 112 -1.37 19.94 -10.47
C ARG A 112 -0.05 19.55 -9.84
N MET A 113 0.13 18.28 -9.46
CA MET A 113 1.27 17.80 -8.69
C MET A 113 2.33 17.06 -9.53
N GLY A 114 2.06 16.84 -10.82
CA GLY A 114 2.84 15.96 -11.69
C GLY A 114 2.30 14.54 -11.68
N ASN A 115 2.62 13.77 -12.72
CA ASN A 115 2.20 12.37 -12.83
C ASN A 115 3.42 11.43 -12.73
N PRO A 116 3.57 10.66 -11.63
CA PRO A 116 4.66 9.69 -11.48
C PRO A 116 4.34 8.35 -12.15
N PHE A 117 3.10 8.12 -12.60
CA PHE A 117 2.63 6.82 -13.04
C PHE A 117 2.84 6.61 -14.55
N VAL A 118 3.37 5.45 -14.92
CA VAL A 118 3.45 5.01 -16.33
C VAL A 118 2.09 4.50 -16.82
N LEU A 119 1.25 4.07 -15.90
CA LEU A 119 -0.12 3.60 -16.11
C LEU A 119 -0.93 3.94 -14.85
N THR A 120 -2.16 4.43 -15.01
CA THR A 120 -3.08 4.65 -13.89
C THR A 120 -4.38 3.91 -14.13
N ILE A 121 -4.74 3.04 -13.19
CA ILE A 121 -5.96 2.23 -13.21
C ILE A 121 -7.06 3.02 -12.49
N ASP A 122 -8.20 3.16 -13.12
CA ASP A 122 -9.41 3.71 -12.49
C ASP A 122 -10.08 2.60 -11.65
N ASP A 123 -9.89 2.67 -10.35
CA ASP A 123 -10.53 1.78 -9.37
C ASP A 123 -11.58 2.53 -8.53
N SER A 124 -12.35 3.39 -9.18
CA SER A 124 -13.39 4.22 -8.53
C SER A 124 -14.39 3.40 -7.72
N HIS A 125 -14.66 2.15 -8.13
CA HIS A 125 -15.51 1.23 -7.38
C HIS A 125 -14.78 0.40 -6.32
N GLY A 126 -13.45 0.44 -6.27
CA GLY A 126 -12.63 -0.26 -5.29
C GLY A 126 -12.56 -1.78 -5.49
N GLU A 127 -12.83 -2.26 -6.70
CA GLU A 127 -12.84 -3.71 -7.00
C GLU A 127 -11.45 -4.33 -6.98
N LEU A 128 -10.45 -3.65 -7.56
CA LEU A 128 -9.06 -4.09 -7.51
C LEU A 128 -8.51 -3.95 -6.09
N GLY A 129 -8.80 -2.83 -5.42
CA GLY A 129 -8.42 -2.62 -4.02
C GLY A 129 -8.94 -3.71 -3.10
N LEU A 130 -10.19 -4.16 -3.29
CA LEU A 130 -10.77 -5.28 -2.55
C LEU A 130 -10.00 -6.58 -2.80
N LYS A 131 -9.67 -6.90 -4.06
CA LYS A 131 -8.90 -8.10 -4.43
C LYS A 131 -7.47 -8.06 -3.87
N LEU A 132 -6.86 -6.88 -3.81
CA LEU A 132 -5.53 -6.66 -3.21
C LEU A 132 -5.56 -6.74 -1.68
N GLY A 133 -6.75 -6.64 -1.07
CA GLY A 133 -6.91 -6.56 0.38
C GLY A 133 -6.43 -5.21 0.91
N VAL A 134 -6.74 -4.11 0.19
CA VAL A 134 -6.38 -2.75 0.60
C VAL A 134 -7.16 -2.36 1.84
N ASP A 135 -6.45 -1.98 2.90
CA ASP A 135 -7.04 -1.48 4.15
C ASP A 135 -7.30 0.03 4.08
N GLY A 136 -6.54 0.74 3.24
CA GLY A 136 -6.65 2.19 3.05
C GLY A 136 -5.59 2.71 2.09
N ALA A 137 -5.63 4.01 1.78
CA ALA A 137 -4.59 4.66 1.00
C ALA A 137 -3.73 5.57 1.91
N PRO A 138 -2.41 5.68 1.65
CA PRO A 138 -1.68 5.01 0.57
C PRO A 138 -1.24 3.58 0.92
N GLU A 139 -1.09 2.74 -0.10
CA GLU A 139 -0.38 1.46 -0.01
C GLU A 139 0.52 1.27 -1.22
N THR A 140 1.70 0.69 -1.00
CA THR A 140 2.68 0.47 -2.07
C THR A 140 3.13 -0.98 -2.08
N TYR A 141 3.02 -1.62 -3.24
CA TYR A 141 3.45 -2.99 -3.48
C TYR A 141 4.70 -2.99 -4.37
N LEU A 142 5.67 -3.84 -4.04
CA LEU A 142 6.77 -4.17 -4.94
C LEU A 142 6.39 -5.40 -5.75
N VAL A 143 6.37 -5.27 -7.06
CA VAL A 143 5.96 -6.30 -8.02
C VAL A 143 7.09 -6.56 -8.99
N ASP A 144 7.33 -7.83 -9.34
CA ASP A 144 8.34 -8.22 -10.33
C ASP A 144 7.81 -8.15 -11.78
N GLU A 145 8.67 -8.46 -12.74
CA GLU A 145 8.37 -8.48 -14.18
C GLU A 145 7.33 -9.53 -14.60
N ASN A 146 7.06 -10.52 -13.73
CA ASN A 146 6.04 -11.56 -13.93
C ASN A 146 4.71 -11.18 -13.27
N GLY A 147 4.65 -10.01 -12.60
CA GLY A 147 3.46 -9.55 -11.89
C GLY A 147 3.29 -10.16 -10.50
N VAL A 148 4.34 -10.77 -9.92
CA VAL A 148 4.31 -11.35 -8.56
C VAL A 148 4.62 -10.29 -7.52
N ILE A 149 3.81 -10.22 -6.46
CA ILE A 149 3.97 -9.30 -5.34
C ILE A 149 5.01 -9.85 -4.35
N HIS A 150 6.11 -9.10 -4.14
CA HIS A 150 7.16 -9.48 -3.20
C HIS A 150 7.12 -8.74 -1.87
N TYR A 151 6.48 -7.56 -1.84
CA TYR A 151 6.37 -6.78 -0.62
C TYR A 151 5.15 -5.86 -0.68
N ARG A 152 4.54 -5.61 0.50
CA ARG A 152 3.47 -4.62 0.72
C ARG A 152 3.88 -3.68 1.84
N HIS A 153 3.71 -2.39 1.62
CA HIS A 153 3.82 -1.35 2.62
C HIS A 153 2.47 -0.65 2.73
N SER A 154 1.89 -0.64 3.93
CA SER A 154 0.66 0.08 4.23
C SER A 154 0.98 1.40 4.91
N GLY A 155 0.40 2.50 4.43
CA GLY A 155 0.63 3.85 4.89
C GLY A 155 1.67 4.61 4.07
N LEU A 156 1.99 5.81 4.53
CA LEU A 156 2.91 6.74 3.88
C LEU A 156 4.25 6.09 3.55
N LEU A 157 4.64 6.11 2.27
CA LEU A 157 5.98 5.76 1.85
C LEU A 157 6.90 6.97 2.06
N ASP A 158 7.75 6.89 3.07
CA ASP A 158 8.76 7.90 3.35
C ASP A 158 10.13 7.53 2.78
N LYS A 159 11.06 8.49 2.82
CA LYS A 159 12.42 8.31 2.28
C LYS A 159 13.22 7.25 3.02
N GLU A 160 13.00 7.09 4.32
CA GLU A 160 13.67 6.08 5.14
C GLU A 160 13.20 4.68 4.73
N THR A 161 11.90 4.45 4.67
CA THR A 161 11.30 3.19 4.21
C THR A 161 11.72 2.85 2.79
N TRP A 162 11.75 3.84 1.89
CA TRP A 162 12.25 3.65 0.53
C TRP A 162 13.69 3.13 0.53
N GLN A 163 14.58 3.79 1.27
CA GLN A 163 16.02 3.47 1.27
C GLN A 163 16.34 2.17 2.00
N THR A 164 15.67 1.91 3.14
CA THR A 164 16.04 0.78 4.02
C THR A 164 15.27 -0.49 3.70
N VAL A 165 14.11 -0.40 3.04
CA VAL A 165 13.25 -1.55 2.77
C VAL A 165 13.10 -1.82 1.27
N PHE A 166 12.67 -0.84 0.48
CA PHE A 166 12.37 -1.06 -0.93
C PHE A 166 13.64 -1.25 -1.77
N LEU A 167 14.62 -0.36 -1.67
CA LEU A 167 15.84 -0.45 -2.49
C LEU A 167 16.56 -1.79 -2.34
N PRO A 168 16.82 -2.33 -1.13
CA PRO A 168 17.47 -3.63 -0.99
C PRO A 168 16.65 -4.77 -1.61
N LYS A 169 15.32 -4.72 -1.52
CA LYS A 169 14.44 -5.73 -2.11
C LYS A 169 14.45 -5.66 -3.64
N ILE A 170 14.46 -4.46 -4.21
CA ILE A 170 14.55 -4.25 -5.67
C ILE A 170 15.87 -4.78 -6.20
N GLU A 171 16.99 -4.51 -5.51
CA GLU A 171 18.30 -5.05 -5.86
C GLU A 171 18.33 -6.58 -5.81
N ALA A 172 17.71 -7.16 -4.79
CA ALA A 172 17.60 -8.63 -4.69
C ALA A 172 16.77 -9.26 -5.82
N LEU A 173 15.74 -8.56 -6.33
CA LEU A 173 14.96 -9.02 -7.49
C LEU A 173 15.76 -8.97 -8.80
N LYS A 174 16.62 -7.95 -8.98
CA LYS A 174 17.45 -7.78 -10.20
C LYS A 174 18.60 -8.79 -10.30
N ASN A 175 18.97 -9.40 -9.18
CA ASN A 175 20.08 -10.35 -9.09
C ASN A 175 19.63 -11.83 -9.12
N LYS A 176 18.35 -12.10 -9.34
CA LYS A 176 17.78 -13.43 -9.55
C LYS A 176 17.70 -13.79 -11.02
#